data_4703a958c16c418102ee93a4401d4198
#
_entry.id   4703a958c16c418102ee93a4401d4198
#
_cell.length_a   1.000
_cell.length_b   1.000
_cell.length_c   1.000
_cell.angle_alpha   90.00
_cell.angle_beta   90.00
_cell.angle_gamma   90.00
#
_symmetry.space_group_name_H-M   'P 1'
#
loop_
_entity.id
_entity.type
_entity.pdbx_description
1 polymer ?
#
loop_
_entity_poly.entity_id
_entity_poly.type
_entity_poly.pdbx_seq_one_letter_code
_entity_poly.pdbx_strand_id
1 'polypeptide(L)'
;MFTFIQKIIFPNYKFALILTFIFTLLILVGTLSPLPQKIYAPGSDKWHHFIAFAVLTYPMVAANKRLGFAIVLFGLCLGAGIEIIQPYVNRFGNFNDFKAGCIGIFLGYFSGKLAYRKNKRHHLMTASR
;
A
#
# COMPACT_ATOMS: atom_id res chain seq x y z
N MET A 1 3.53 1.25 23.76
CA MET A 1 3.62 2.05 22.52
C MET A 1 4.79 1.64 21.63
N PHE A 2 5.98 1.52 22.15
CA PHE A 2 7.19 1.11 21.38
C PHE A 2 7.02 -0.25 20.66
N THR A 3 6.44 -1.25 21.32
CA THR A 3 6.19 -2.59 20.77
C THR A 3 5.17 -2.60 19.60
N PHE A 4 4.19 -1.70 19.59
CA PHE A 4 3.20 -1.61 18.51
C PHE A 4 3.82 -0.98 17.24
N ILE A 5 4.59 0.10 17.41
CA ILE A 5 5.32 0.75 16.31
C ILE A 5 6.31 -0.22 15.66
N GLN A 6 7.02 -1.02 16.46
CA GLN A 6 7.92 -2.06 15.94
C GLN A 6 7.19 -3.11 15.10
N LYS A 7 5.97 -3.52 15.48
CA LYS A 7 5.16 -4.45 14.69
C LYS A 7 4.69 -3.85 13.36
N ILE A 8 4.47 -2.55 13.29
CA ILE A 8 4.13 -1.87 12.04
C ILE A 8 5.35 -1.77 11.12
N ILE A 9 6.52 -1.40 11.68
CA ILE A 9 7.75 -1.24 10.90
C ILE A 9 8.32 -2.60 10.45
N PHE A 10 8.24 -3.61 11.33
CA PHE A 10 8.74 -4.97 11.08
C PHE A 10 7.61 -6.00 11.28
N PRO A 11 6.60 -6.01 10.42
CA PRO A 11 5.46 -6.90 10.58
C PRO A 11 5.88 -8.35 10.36
N ASN A 12 5.28 -9.26 11.14
CA ASN A 12 5.30 -10.66 10.77
C ASN A 12 4.31 -10.92 9.62
N TYR A 13 4.41 -12.07 8.96
CA TYR A 13 3.60 -12.41 7.79
C TYR A 13 2.08 -12.32 8.04
N LYS A 14 1.60 -12.85 9.16
CA LYS A 14 0.16 -12.85 9.49
C LYS A 14 -0.35 -11.42 9.69
N PHE A 15 0.41 -10.59 10.40
CA PHE A 15 0.05 -9.20 10.62
C PHE A 15 0.10 -8.38 9.33
N ALA A 16 1.09 -8.63 8.47
CA ALA A 16 1.17 -8.01 7.15
C ALA A 16 -0.03 -8.35 6.27
N LEU A 17 -0.50 -9.61 6.27
CA LEU A 17 -1.71 -10.02 5.55
C LEU A 17 -2.95 -9.26 6.04
N ILE A 18 -3.12 -9.16 7.36
CA ILE A 18 -4.24 -8.41 7.97
C ILE A 18 -4.19 -6.95 7.56
N LEU A 19 -3.01 -6.30 7.64
CA LEU A 19 -2.84 -4.91 7.22
C LEU A 19 -3.14 -4.73 5.72
N THR A 20 -2.61 -5.61 4.86
CA THR A 20 -2.88 -5.57 3.42
C THR A 20 -4.37 -5.68 3.12
N PHE A 21 -5.07 -6.60 3.79
CA PHE A 21 -6.51 -6.76 3.64
C PHE A 21 -7.28 -5.50 4.08
N ILE A 22 -6.95 -4.95 5.26
CA ILE A 22 -7.57 -3.72 5.78
C ILE A 22 -7.33 -2.55 4.82
N PHE A 23 -6.09 -2.35 4.36
CA PHE A 23 -5.77 -1.27 3.43
C PHE A 23 -6.46 -1.45 2.07
N THR A 24 -6.57 -2.68 1.57
CA THR A 24 -7.35 -2.97 0.35
C THR A 24 -8.79 -2.52 0.51
N LEU A 25 -9.45 -2.88 1.62
CA LEU A 25 -10.83 -2.46 1.89
C LEU A 25 -10.96 -0.94 2.01
N LEU A 26 -10.05 -0.29 2.74
CA LEU A 26 -10.05 1.17 2.88
C LEU A 26 -9.85 1.88 1.54
N ILE A 27 -8.96 1.36 0.68
CA ILE A 27 -8.74 1.89 -0.67
C ILE A 27 -10.02 1.73 -1.50
N LEU A 28 -10.62 0.55 -1.54
CA LEU A 28 -11.86 0.31 -2.30
C LEU A 28 -13.00 1.20 -1.82
N VAL A 29 -13.21 1.29 -0.51
CA VAL A 29 -14.25 2.17 0.05
C VAL A 29 -13.94 3.63 -0.26
N GLY A 30 -12.72 4.09 -0.04
CA GLY A 30 -12.34 5.49 -0.27
C GLY A 30 -12.37 5.91 -1.74
N THR A 31 -12.05 5.00 -2.67
CA THR A 31 -11.97 5.30 -4.11
C THR A 31 -13.25 5.03 -4.88
N LEU A 32 -14.10 4.12 -4.40
CA LEU A 32 -15.35 3.73 -5.08
C LEU A 32 -16.61 4.27 -4.41
N SER A 33 -16.52 4.88 -3.21
CA SER A 33 -17.68 5.55 -2.61
C SER A 33 -18.06 6.79 -3.42
N PRO A 34 -19.34 6.96 -3.80
CA PRO A 34 -19.79 8.14 -4.49
C PRO A 34 -19.62 9.37 -3.61
N LEU A 35 -18.80 10.32 -4.02
CA LEU A 35 -18.62 11.60 -3.31
C LEU A 35 -19.54 12.65 -3.90
N PRO A 36 -20.16 13.52 -3.07
CA PRO A 36 -20.84 14.71 -3.57
C PRO A 36 -19.81 15.57 -4.34
N GLN A 37 -20.16 16.00 -5.55
CA GLN A 37 -19.27 16.74 -6.48
C GLN A 37 -18.66 18.03 -5.91
N LYS A 38 -19.03 18.47 -4.71
CA LYS A 38 -18.62 19.73 -4.08
C LYS A 38 -17.34 19.67 -3.22
N ILE A 39 -16.69 18.51 -3.06
CA ILE A 39 -15.55 18.37 -2.14
C ILE A 39 -14.23 18.11 -2.92
N TYR A 40 -14.15 18.52 -4.18
CA TYR A 40 -12.92 18.37 -4.96
C TYR A 40 -11.93 19.50 -4.68
N ALA A 41 -10.91 19.24 -3.85
CA ALA A 41 -9.68 20.01 -3.92
C ALA A 41 -8.85 19.47 -5.12
N PRO A 42 -8.50 20.30 -6.12
CA PRO A 42 -7.72 19.86 -7.27
C PRO A 42 -6.40 19.22 -6.83
N GLY A 43 -6.13 18.00 -7.28
CA GLY A 43 -4.90 17.28 -6.98
C GLY A 43 -4.91 16.42 -5.71
N SER A 44 -5.95 16.46 -4.87
CA SER A 44 -6.04 15.64 -3.65
C SER A 44 -6.06 14.14 -3.93
N ASP A 45 -6.70 13.69 -5.01
CA ASP A 45 -6.83 12.27 -5.35
C ASP A 45 -5.48 11.62 -5.65
N LYS A 46 -4.57 12.31 -6.33
CA LYS A 46 -3.21 11.80 -6.61
C LYS A 46 -2.42 11.48 -5.35
N TRP A 47 -2.49 12.36 -4.34
CA TRP A 47 -1.82 12.13 -3.05
C TRP A 47 -2.45 10.97 -2.29
N HIS A 48 -3.78 10.83 -2.35
CA HIS A 48 -4.48 9.70 -1.73
C HIS A 48 -4.05 8.37 -2.38
N HIS A 49 -4.04 8.29 -3.72
CA HIS A 49 -3.56 7.10 -4.43
C HIS A 49 -2.09 6.80 -4.12
N PHE A 50 -1.21 7.82 -4.16
CA PHE A 50 0.20 7.65 -3.86
C PHE A 50 0.43 7.07 -2.46
N ILE A 51 -0.15 7.69 -1.42
CA ILE A 51 0.03 7.26 -0.02
C ILE A 51 -0.63 5.90 0.21
N ALA A 52 -1.86 5.71 -0.26
CA ALA A 52 -2.63 4.49 -0.06
C ALA A 52 -1.92 3.26 -0.64
N PHE A 53 -1.40 3.36 -1.87
CA PHE A 53 -0.70 2.26 -2.52
C PHE A 53 0.72 2.03 -1.94
N ALA A 54 1.39 3.06 -1.43
CA ALA A 54 2.64 2.88 -0.69
C ALA A 54 2.43 2.11 0.61
N VAL A 55 1.40 2.48 1.37
CA VAL A 55 1.03 1.82 2.63
C VAL A 55 0.50 0.41 2.41
N LEU A 56 -0.24 0.15 1.31
CA LEU A 56 -0.69 -1.18 0.91
C LEU A 56 0.49 -2.13 0.67
N THR A 57 1.50 -1.67 -0.04
CA THR A 57 2.60 -2.52 -0.52
C THR A 57 3.65 -2.79 0.56
N TYR A 58 3.94 -1.80 1.39
CA TYR A 58 5.01 -1.85 2.39
C TYR A 58 4.95 -3.07 3.32
N PRO A 59 3.84 -3.40 4.02
CA PRO A 59 3.82 -4.43 5.05
C PRO A 59 4.19 -5.80 4.53
N MET A 60 3.68 -6.16 3.35
CA MET A 60 3.90 -7.48 2.77
C MET A 60 5.37 -7.67 2.36
N VAL A 61 5.99 -6.63 1.78
CA VAL A 61 7.40 -6.67 1.40
C VAL A 61 8.31 -6.67 2.62
N ALA A 62 7.96 -5.90 3.67
CA ALA A 62 8.70 -5.85 4.93
C ALA A 62 8.65 -7.18 5.70
N ALA A 63 7.54 -7.92 5.59
CA ALA A 63 7.39 -9.24 6.20
C ALA A 63 8.07 -10.34 5.39
N ASN A 64 7.96 -10.33 4.06
CA ASN A 64 8.47 -11.37 3.18
C ASN A 64 8.82 -10.85 1.78
N LYS A 65 10.12 -10.72 1.51
CA LYS A 65 10.60 -10.22 0.20
C LYS A 65 10.18 -11.10 -1.00
N ARG A 66 9.90 -12.40 -0.79
CA ARG A 66 9.49 -13.31 -1.88
C ARG A 66 8.11 -12.97 -2.41
N LEU A 67 7.25 -12.38 -1.58
CA LEU A 67 5.92 -11.93 -1.96
C LEU A 67 5.90 -10.50 -2.54
N GLY A 68 7.08 -9.83 -2.58
CA GLY A 68 7.19 -8.46 -3.08
C GLY A 68 6.68 -8.30 -4.50
N PHE A 69 6.99 -9.25 -5.40
CA PHE A 69 6.47 -9.22 -6.77
C PHE A 69 4.94 -9.41 -6.83
N ALA A 70 4.42 -10.35 -6.06
CA ALA A 70 2.99 -10.62 -6.03
C ALA A 70 2.17 -9.42 -5.52
N ILE A 71 2.65 -8.74 -4.47
CA ILE A 71 1.95 -7.55 -3.95
C ILE A 71 2.06 -6.35 -4.90
N VAL A 72 3.16 -6.19 -5.62
CA VAL A 72 3.29 -5.16 -6.68
C VAL A 72 2.27 -5.43 -7.78
N LEU A 73 2.23 -6.67 -8.30
CA LEU A 73 1.26 -7.05 -9.34
C LEU A 73 -0.19 -6.85 -8.86
N PHE A 74 -0.49 -7.28 -7.63
CA PHE A 74 -1.80 -7.07 -7.02
C PHE A 74 -2.16 -5.58 -6.94
N GLY A 75 -1.24 -4.72 -6.47
CA GLY A 75 -1.45 -3.28 -6.39
C GLY A 75 -1.68 -2.63 -7.76
N LEU A 76 -0.92 -3.03 -8.79
CA LEU A 76 -1.12 -2.54 -10.16
C LEU A 76 -2.49 -2.96 -10.72
N CYS A 77 -2.89 -4.22 -10.54
CA CYS A 77 -4.20 -4.71 -10.96
C CYS A 77 -5.33 -4.00 -10.20
N LEU A 78 -5.18 -3.81 -8.89
CA LEU A 78 -6.14 -3.10 -8.06
C LEU A 78 -6.30 -1.64 -8.52
N GLY A 79 -5.20 -0.92 -8.74
CA GLY A 79 -5.22 0.46 -9.21
C GLY A 79 -5.87 0.59 -10.58
N ALA A 80 -5.49 -0.26 -11.54
CA ALA A 80 -6.12 -0.27 -12.87
C ALA A 80 -7.63 -0.60 -12.79
N GLY A 81 -8.02 -1.57 -11.96
CA GLY A 81 -9.42 -1.93 -11.74
C GLY A 81 -10.23 -0.78 -11.16
N ILE A 82 -9.67 -0.04 -10.20
CA ILE A 82 -10.31 1.14 -9.61
C ILE A 82 -10.62 2.18 -10.70
N GLU A 83 -9.65 2.54 -11.53
CA GLU A 83 -9.84 3.55 -12.60
C GLU A 83 -10.90 3.14 -13.62
N ILE A 84 -11.01 1.84 -13.91
CA ILE A 84 -12.04 1.30 -14.81
C ILE A 84 -13.43 1.35 -14.15
N ILE A 85 -13.53 1.11 -12.85
CA ILE A 85 -14.81 1.03 -12.13
C ILE A 85 -15.32 2.43 -11.75
N GLN A 86 -14.47 3.39 -11.48
CA GLN A 86 -14.84 4.73 -11.00
C GLN A 86 -15.94 5.42 -11.86
N PRO A 87 -15.92 5.38 -13.20
CA PRO A 87 -16.99 5.98 -14.00
C PRO A 87 -18.39 5.38 -13.74
N TYR A 88 -18.46 4.11 -13.34
CA TYR A 88 -19.73 3.44 -13.05
C TYR A 88 -20.32 3.78 -11.66
N VAL A 89 -19.52 4.40 -10.79
CA VAL A 89 -19.93 4.85 -9.45
C VAL A 89 -19.95 6.38 -9.31
N ASN A 90 -20.18 7.09 -10.40
CA ASN A 90 -20.22 8.56 -10.47
C ASN A 90 -18.91 9.24 -10.00
N ARG A 91 -17.77 8.62 -10.33
CA ARG A 91 -16.43 9.20 -10.14
C ARG A 91 -15.70 9.30 -11.47
N PHE A 92 -14.74 10.20 -11.55
CA PHE A 92 -13.91 10.34 -12.76
C PHE A 92 -12.65 9.49 -12.59
N GLY A 93 -12.54 8.41 -13.39
CA GLY A 93 -11.29 7.69 -13.56
C GLY A 93 -10.25 8.62 -14.21
N ASN A 94 -9.04 8.66 -13.65
CA ASN A 94 -8.00 9.55 -14.12
C ASN A 94 -6.66 8.80 -14.18
N PHE A 95 -6.14 8.61 -15.38
CA PHE A 95 -4.87 7.91 -15.58
C PHE A 95 -3.69 8.48 -14.76
N ASN A 96 -3.74 9.77 -14.39
CA ASN A 96 -2.71 10.36 -13.51
C ASN A 96 -2.82 9.85 -12.07
N ASP A 97 -4.01 9.45 -11.62
CA ASP A 97 -4.22 8.88 -10.29
C ASP A 97 -3.66 7.45 -10.24
N PHE A 98 -3.86 6.67 -11.32
CA PHE A 98 -3.19 5.39 -11.50
C PHE A 98 -1.65 5.54 -11.49
N LYS A 99 -1.07 6.52 -12.21
CA LYS A 99 0.37 6.78 -12.16
C LYS A 99 0.86 7.11 -10.75
N ALA A 100 0.11 7.93 -10.01
CA ALA A 100 0.45 8.23 -8.63
C ALA A 100 0.44 6.98 -7.75
N GLY A 101 -0.55 6.09 -7.93
CA GLY A 101 -0.61 4.77 -7.29
C GLY A 101 0.61 3.91 -7.63
N CYS A 102 1.02 3.86 -8.90
CA CYS A 102 2.23 3.14 -9.33
C CYS A 102 3.49 3.63 -8.61
N ILE A 103 3.68 4.96 -8.51
CA ILE A 103 4.80 5.54 -7.76
C ILE A 103 4.73 5.15 -6.29
N GLY A 104 3.53 5.17 -5.69
CA GLY A 104 3.29 4.70 -4.33
C GLY A 104 3.69 3.23 -4.13
N ILE A 105 3.28 2.34 -5.04
CA ILE A 105 3.64 0.92 -5.02
C ILE A 105 5.17 0.74 -5.01
N PHE A 106 5.88 1.43 -5.89
CA PHE A 106 7.35 1.35 -5.94
C PHE A 106 7.99 1.88 -4.66
N LEU A 107 7.52 2.99 -4.11
CA LEU A 107 8.02 3.51 -2.83
C LEU A 107 7.77 2.52 -1.69
N GLY A 108 6.59 1.94 -1.59
CA GLY A 108 6.24 0.91 -0.61
C GLY A 108 7.11 -0.33 -0.76
N TYR A 109 7.38 -0.77 -1.99
CA TYR A 109 8.27 -1.90 -2.28
C TYR A 109 9.70 -1.64 -1.82
N PHE A 110 10.30 -0.52 -2.19
CA PHE A 110 11.69 -0.23 -1.82
C PHE A 110 11.86 -0.01 -0.32
N SER A 111 10.95 0.74 0.31
CA SER A 111 10.98 0.96 1.76
C SER A 111 10.75 -0.35 2.55
N GLY A 112 9.82 -1.18 2.12
CA GLY A 112 9.59 -2.51 2.71
C GLY A 112 10.81 -3.44 2.56
N LYS A 113 11.48 -3.42 1.41
CA LYS A 113 12.71 -4.18 1.18
C LYS A 113 13.86 -3.73 2.09
N LEU A 114 13.98 -2.44 2.35
CA LEU A 114 14.96 -1.90 3.30
C LEU A 114 14.65 -2.35 4.73
N ALA A 115 13.37 -2.27 5.15
CA ALA A 115 12.93 -2.73 6.46
C ALA A 115 13.20 -4.23 6.64
N TYR A 116 12.86 -5.07 5.66
CA TYR A 116 13.15 -6.50 5.68
C TYR A 116 14.64 -6.80 5.90
N ARG A 117 15.53 -6.08 5.18
CA ARG A 117 16.98 -6.25 5.32
C ARG A 117 17.48 -5.87 6.71
N LYS A 118 16.98 -4.76 7.29
CA LYS A 118 17.34 -4.33 8.65
C LYS A 118 16.89 -5.35 9.69
N ASN A 119 15.67 -5.84 9.60
CA ASN A 119 15.13 -6.83 10.52
C ASN A 119 15.95 -8.13 10.51
N LYS A 120 16.27 -8.63 9.30
CA LYS A 120 17.08 -9.84 9.15
C LYS A 120 18.48 -9.68 9.75
N ARG A 121 19.15 -8.53 9.56
CA ARG A 121 20.46 -8.25 10.16
C ARG A 121 20.40 -8.26 11.69
N HIS A 122 19.37 -7.62 12.26
CA HIS A 122 19.20 -7.60 13.71
C HIS A 122 19.05 -9.01 14.29
N HIS A 123 18.24 -9.87 13.68
CA HIS A 123 18.08 -11.26 14.12
C HIS A 123 19.39 -12.08 14.04
N LEU A 124 20.20 -11.88 13.02
CA LEU A 124 21.48 -12.57 12.88
C LEU A 124 22.49 -12.15 13.96
N MET A 125 22.54 -10.86 14.30
CA MET A 125 23.44 -10.33 15.34
C MET A 125 23.03 -10.77 16.75
N THR A 126 21.73 -10.94 17.01
CA THR A 126 21.24 -11.43 18.32
C THR A 126 21.38 -12.94 18.48
N ALA A 127 21.39 -13.70 17.39
CA ALA A 127 21.59 -15.16 17.42
C ALA A 127 23.07 -15.58 17.52
N SER A 128 24.01 -14.68 17.29
CA SER A 128 25.47 -14.93 17.36
C SER A 128 26.11 -14.58 18.71
N ARG A 129 25.30 -14.12 19.67
CA ARG A 129 25.70 -13.85 21.07
C ARG A 129 25.20 -14.94 22.03
#